data_2b0ac46b58ac6326ce265b161808c6f1
#
_entry.id   2b0ac46b58ac6326ce265b161808c6f1
#
_cell.length_a   1.000
_cell.length_b   1.000
_cell.length_c   1.000
_cell.angle_alpha   90.00
_cell.angle_beta   90.00
_cell.angle_gamma   90.00
#
_symmetry.space_group_name_H-M   'P 1'
#
loop_
_entity.id
_entity.type
_entity.pdbx_description
1 polymer ?
#
loop_
_entity_poly.entity_id
_entity_poly.type
_entity_poly.pdbx_seq_one_letter_code
_entity_poly.pdbx_strand_id
1 'polypeptide(L)'
;MKVFEIKSDLDLTKKRVYGYLFYYEEEDVFHIEIPKDVDFWEAPMILDHFIEDGSYCVGERYSRRWVENRIIPPDRQLLGKILKVNNLDHYDEFRLLTLSTGRCAQDDFYISPIRYVDVSEEIKERMMSNISDVSFISEDRVWFFMKEGTIYEVECMGNPKLEMFKRLMAYYNLLTDAWVSAGGSSLVLGGNFEFSREDVHKYGELIPIGMDSLRKYLSGSLVNSEEAAKILNCSRQNIDDLVKRGKLLPVKYGANGNIFLKSDVVERKKYK
;
A
#
# COMPACT_ATOMS: atom_id res chain seq x y z
N MET A 1 -2.72 -14.68 -3.25
CA MET A 1 -1.87 -14.46 -2.06
C MET A 1 -1.53 -15.79 -1.42
N LYS A 2 -0.27 -16.05 -1.13
CA LYS A 2 0.25 -17.19 -0.34
C LYS A 2 0.70 -16.69 1.02
N VAL A 3 0.56 -17.53 2.05
CA VAL A 3 0.92 -17.16 3.44
C VAL A 3 1.78 -18.24 4.05
N PHE A 4 2.79 -17.81 4.80
CA PHE A 4 3.71 -18.71 5.50
C PHE A 4 3.94 -18.17 6.91
N GLU A 5 4.04 -19.08 7.88
CA GLU A 5 4.63 -18.78 9.19
C GLU A 5 6.15 -18.84 9.09
N ILE A 6 6.83 -17.89 9.72
CA ILE A 6 8.27 -17.92 9.95
C ILE A 6 8.48 -18.61 11.30
N LYS A 7 9.17 -19.73 11.29
CA LYS A 7 9.45 -20.60 12.45
C LYS A 7 10.94 -20.81 12.63
N SER A 8 11.36 -21.27 13.80
CA SER A 8 12.75 -21.61 14.11
C SER A 8 12.91 -23.09 14.41
N ASP A 9 14.01 -23.69 13.93
CA ASP A 9 14.39 -25.06 14.30
C ASP A 9 14.84 -25.18 15.76
N LEU A 10 15.20 -24.05 16.40
CA LEU A 10 15.54 -24.02 17.82
C LEU A 10 14.31 -24.14 18.71
N ASP A 11 13.12 -23.82 18.20
CA ASP A 11 11.88 -24.08 18.94
C ASP A 11 11.49 -25.56 18.85
N LEU A 12 11.84 -26.31 19.88
CA LEU A 12 11.55 -27.76 19.99
C LEU A 12 10.03 -28.04 19.94
N THR A 13 9.19 -27.10 20.32
CA THR A 13 7.73 -27.26 20.28
C THR A 13 7.17 -27.04 18.87
N LYS A 14 7.88 -26.33 18.01
CA LYS A 14 7.48 -25.89 16.67
C LYS A 14 6.14 -25.13 16.62
N LYS A 15 5.75 -24.57 17.75
CA LYS A 15 4.48 -23.83 17.90
C LYS A 15 4.66 -22.33 17.81
N ARG A 16 5.85 -21.82 18.17
CA ARG A 16 6.12 -20.38 18.14
C ARG A 16 6.22 -19.87 16.70
N VAL A 17 5.59 -18.74 16.46
CA VAL A 17 5.62 -18.03 15.17
C VAL A 17 6.38 -16.73 15.39
N TYR A 18 7.41 -16.50 14.58
CA TYR A 18 8.29 -15.33 14.67
C TYR A 18 7.96 -14.28 13.60
N GLY A 19 7.09 -14.61 12.68
CA GLY A 19 6.60 -13.72 11.64
C GLY A 19 5.64 -14.43 10.69
N TYR A 20 4.92 -13.64 9.93
CA TYR A 20 4.08 -14.11 8.84
C TYR A 20 4.58 -13.49 7.54
N LEU A 21 4.98 -14.32 6.59
CA LEU A 21 5.36 -13.91 5.25
C LEU A 21 4.15 -14.05 4.32
N PHE A 22 3.75 -12.94 3.72
CA PHE A 22 2.71 -12.86 2.69
C PHE A 22 3.38 -12.67 1.33
N TYR A 23 2.98 -13.46 0.36
CA TYR A 23 3.39 -13.29 -1.04
C TYR A 23 2.16 -12.96 -1.90
N TYR A 24 2.18 -11.79 -2.51
CA TYR A 24 1.16 -11.31 -3.44
C TYR A 24 1.59 -11.67 -4.85
N GLU A 25 0.94 -12.69 -5.42
CA GLU A 25 1.36 -13.34 -6.67
C GLU A 25 1.21 -12.45 -7.90
N GLU A 26 0.19 -11.60 -7.94
CA GLU A 26 -0.10 -10.72 -9.09
C GLU A 26 0.92 -9.56 -9.18
N GLU A 27 1.35 -9.05 -8.05
CA GLU A 27 2.29 -7.93 -7.94
C GLU A 27 3.75 -8.38 -7.79
N ASP A 28 3.99 -9.67 -7.54
CA ASP A 28 5.31 -10.23 -7.18
C ASP A 28 5.93 -9.53 -5.95
N VAL A 29 5.15 -9.35 -4.91
CA VAL A 29 5.54 -8.62 -3.71
C VAL A 29 5.53 -9.51 -2.47
N PHE A 30 6.60 -9.39 -1.67
CA PHE A 30 6.69 -9.97 -0.34
C PHE A 30 6.39 -8.92 0.74
N HIS A 31 5.69 -9.33 1.76
CA HIS A 31 5.38 -8.54 2.94
C HIS A 31 5.49 -9.40 4.20
N ILE A 32 6.09 -8.86 5.27
CA ILE A 32 6.22 -9.57 6.55
C ILE A 32 5.52 -8.78 7.66
N GLU A 33 4.73 -9.51 8.45
CA GLU A 33 4.15 -9.04 9.70
C GLU A 33 4.78 -9.78 10.87
N ILE A 34 5.20 -9.06 11.90
CA ILE A 34 5.83 -9.61 13.09
C ILE A 34 4.81 -9.61 14.24
N PRO A 35 4.56 -10.74 14.94
CA PRO A 35 3.75 -10.74 16.15
C PRO A 35 4.37 -9.86 17.24
N LYS A 36 3.54 -9.14 18.02
CA LYS A 36 4.04 -8.21 19.06
C LYS A 36 4.72 -8.89 20.26
N ASP A 37 4.52 -10.19 20.41
CA ASP A 37 5.13 -11.00 21.45
C ASP A 37 6.53 -11.53 21.08
N VAL A 38 7.02 -11.23 19.87
CA VAL A 38 8.39 -11.56 19.45
C VAL A 38 9.35 -10.52 20.00
N ASP A 39 10.32 -10.99 20.79
CA ASP A 39 11.37 -10.15 21.34
C ASP A 39 12.45 -9.87 20.28
N PHE A 40 13.12 -8.72 20.41
CA PHE A 40 14.25 -8.32 19.57
C PHE A 40 15.32 -9.43 19.44
N TRP A 41 15.67 -10.09 20.55
CA TRP A 41 16.69 -11.14 20.57
C TRP A 41 16.27 -12.46 19.94
N GLU A 42 14.97 -12.66 19.75
CA GLU A 42 14.39 -13.86 19.14
C GLU A 42 14.05 -13.66 17.67
N ALA A 43 14.07 -12.43 17.19
CA ALA A 43 13.66 -12.10 15.83
C ALA A 43 14.65 -12.62 14.78
N PRO A 44 14.15 -13.01 13.59
CA PRO A 44 15.01 -13.28 12.45
C PRO A 44 15.83 -12.03 12.08
N MET A 45 17.09 -12.26 11.65
CA MET A 45 17.98 -11.20 11.18
C MET A 45 17.26 -10.28 10.18
N ILE A 46 17.50 -8.98 10.24
CA ILE A 46 16.82 -7.87 9.53
C ILE A 46 15.49 -7.49 10.17
N LEU A 47 14.70 -8.45 10.72
CA LEU A 47 13.41 -8.13 11.34
C LEU A 47 13.58 -7.55 12.75
N ASP A 48 14.67 -7.87 13.43
CA ASP A 48 15.06 -7.35 14.74
C ASP A 48 15.04 -5.82 14.79
N HIS A 49 15.60 -5.17 13.78
CA HIS A 49 15.64 -3.71 13.68
C HIS A 49 14.24 -3.05 13.69
N PHE A 50 13.24 -3.71 13.07
CA PHE A 50 11.87 -3.20 13.09
C PHE A 50 11.25 -3.26 14.48
N ILE A 51 11.53 -4.33 15.24
CA ILE A 51 11.05 -4.46 16.61
C ILE A 51 11.69 -3.41 17.52
N GLU A 52 12.98 -3.14 17.36
CA GLU A 52 13.71 -2.08 18.09
C GLU A 52 13.07 -0.71 17.86
N ASP A 53 12.65 -0.41 16.62
CA ASP A 53 11.95 0.81 16.25
C ASP A 53 10.47 0.83 16.66
N GLY A 54 9.97 -0.26 17.29
CA GLY A 54 8.55 -0.42 17.65
C GLY A 54 7.63 -0.64 16.44
N SER A 55 8.21 -1.00 15.29
CA SER A 55 7.47 -1.35 14.08
C SER A 55 7.34 -2.87 13.96
N TYR A 56 6.15 -3.34 13.66
CA TYR A 56 5.86 -4.77 13.48
C TYR A 56 5.41 -5.09 12.06
N CYS A 57 5.49 -4.11 11.18
CA CYS A 57 5.18 -4.17 9.76
C CYS A 57 6.46 -3.96 8.95
N VAL A 58 6.83 -4.95 8.17
CA VAL A 58 8.03 -4.89 7.33
C VAL A 58 7.61 -4.63 5.90
N GLY A 59 7.97 -3.46 5.36
CA GLY A 59 7.62 -3.05 4.01
C GLY A 59 8.22 -3.95 2.93
N GLU A 60 7.78 -3.73 1.69
CA GLU A 60 8.12 -4.57 0.51
C GLU A 60 9.63 -4.75 0.33
N ARG A 61 10.37 -3.65 0.42
CA ARG A 61 11.82 -3.64 0.19
C ARG A 61 12.58 -4.55 1.17
N TYR A 62 12.27 -4.44 2.45
CA TYR A 62 12.97 -5.22 3.49
C TYR A 62 12.46 -6.65 3.54
N SER A 63 11.19 -6.89 3.25
CA SER A 63 10.64 -8.24 3.10
C SER A 63 11.30 -8.97 1.94
N ARG A 64 11.46 -8.32 0.78
CA ARG A 64 12.21 -8.87 -0.36
C ARG A 64 13.68 -9.13 0.01
N ARG A 65 14.31 -8.19 0.73
CA ARG A 65 15.69 -8.37 1.20
C ARG A 65 15.85 -9.58 2.13
N TRP A 66 14.87 -9.82 2.99
CA TRP A 66 14.84 -11.02 3.84
C TRP A 66 14.76 -12.30 3.00
N VAL A 67 13.94 -12.31 1.95
CA VAL A 67 13.83 -13.43 0.99
C VAL A 67 15.12 -13.62 0.20
N GLU A 68 15.70 -12.56 -0.36
CA GLU A 68 16.95 -12.60 -1.12
C GLU A 68 18.10 -13.25 -0.34
N ASN A 69 18.18 -13.00 0.96
CA ASN A 69 19.19 -13.59 1.82
C ASN A 69 19.00 -15.11 2.05
N ARG A 70 17.85 -15.69 1.66
CA ARG A 70 17.48 -17.09 1.85
C ARG A 70 17.46 -17.90 0.56
N ILE A 71 17.71 -17.26 -0.56
CA ILE A 71 17.75 -17.92 -1.87
C ILE A 71 19.12 -17.75 -2.52
N ILE A 72 19.39 -18.54 -3.54
CA ILE A 72 20.61 -18.37 -4.32
C ILE A 72 20.57 -17.05 -5.07
N PRO A 73 21.65 -16.25 -5.04
CA PRO A 73 21.67 -14.99 -5.75
C PRO A 73 21.72 -15.19 -7.28
N PRO A 74 21.19 -14.22 -8.08
CA PRO A 74 21.09 -14.36 -9.53
C PRO A 74 22.43 -14.37 -10.25
N ASP A 75 23.49 -13.89 -9.62
CA ASP A 75 24.87 -13.88 -10.15
C ASP A 75 25.69 -15.13 -9.79
N ARG A 76 25.07 -16.14 -9.13
CA ARG A 76 25.76 -17.35 -8.71
C ARG A 76 26.27 -18.14 -9.90
N GLN A 77 27.52 -18.59 -9.81
CA GLN A 77 28.09 -19.52 -10.80
C GLN A 77 27.23 -20.76 -10.97
N LEU A 78 27.06 -21.21 -12.23
CA LEU A 78 26.26 -22.38 -12.60
C LEU A 78 24.76 -22.26 -12.26
N LEU A 79 24.24 -21.04 -12.08
CA LEU A 79 22.81 -20.80 -11.80
C LEU A 79 21.90 -21.56 -12.78
N GLY A 80 22.16 -21.54 -14.08
CA GLY A 80 21.36 -22.25 -15.08
C GLY A 80 21.30 -23.77 -14.86
N LYS A 81 22.36 -24.39 -14.33
CA LYS A 81 22.33 -25.82 -13.96
C LYS A 81 21.46 -26.06 -12.73
N ILE A 82 21.55 -25.16 -11.73
CA ILE A 82 20.75 -25.25 -10.50
C ILE A 82 19.26 -25.11 -10.84
N LEU A 83 18.90 -24.11 -11.67
CA LEU A 83 17.51 -23.93 -12.10
C LEU A 83 16.99 -25.16 -12.85
N LYS A 84 17.75 -25.69 -13.79
CA LYS A 84 17.37 -26.89 -14.56
C LYS A 84 17.16 -28.13 -13.70
N VAL A 85 18.02 -28.37 -12.71
CA VAL A 85 17.88 -29.51 -11.78
C VAL A 85 16.61 -29.39 -10.94
N ASN A 86 16.19 -28.17 -10.64
CA ASN A 86 14.97 -27.89 -9.87
C ASN A 86 13.73 -27.65 -10.76
N ASN A 87 13.80 -27.93 -12.07
CA ASN A 87 12.71 -27.74 -13.03
C ASN A 87 12.20 -26.30 -13.08
N LEU A 88 13.12 -25.33 -12.98
CA LEU A 88 12.82 -23.90 -13.13
C LEU A 88 13.32 -23.41 -14.49
N ASP A 89 12.45 -22.81 -15.28
CA ASP A 89 12.77 -22.29 -16.60
C ASP A 89 13.49 -20.93 -16.53
N HIS A 90 13.24 -20.18 -15.45
CA HIS A 90 13.82 -18.87 -15.19
C HIS A 90 14.03 -18.67 -13.67
N TYR A 91 14.74 -17.61 -13.33
CA TYR A 91 14.95 -17.20 -11.95
C TYR A 91 13.63 -16.68 -11.37
N ASP A 92 13.17 -17.31 -10.27
CA ASP A 92 11.91 -17.02 -9.61
C ASP A 92 12.17 -17.09 -8.09
N GLU A 93 12.15 -15.93 -7.46
CA GLU A 93 12.48 -15.78 -6.03
C GLU A 93 11.53 -16.58 -5.15
N PHE A 94 10.23 -16.54 -5.43
CA PHE A 94 9.24 -17.26 -4.64
C PHE A 94 9.40 -18.77 -4.76
N ARG A 95 9.64 -19.30 -5.96
CA ARG A 95 9.89 -20.74 -6.15
C ARG A 95 11.19 -21.19 -5.49
N LEU A 96 12.26 -20.39 -5.61
CA LEU A 96 13.53 -20.69 -4.95
C LEU A 96 13.38 -20.68 -3.42
N LEU A 97 12.65 -19.72 -2.86
CA LEU A 97 12.34 -19.65 -1.43
C LEU A 97 11.56 -20.89 -0.97
N THR A 98 10.54 -21.30 -1.72
CA THR A 98 9.74 -22.49 -1.35
C THR A 98 10.53 -23.79 -1.48
N LEU A 99 11.42 -23.92 -2.45
CA LEU A 99 12.30 -25.08 -2.61
C LEU A 99 13.27 -25.24 -1.41
N SER A 100 13.83 -24.13 -0.93
CA SER A 100 14.69 -24.13 0.26
C SER A 100 13.90 -24.20 1.57
N THR A 101 12.56 -24.10 1.51
CA THR A 101 11.70 -23.86 2.69
C THR A 101 12.13 -22.60 3.47
N GLY A 102 12.70 -21.62 2.79
CA GLY A 102 13.24 -20.41 3.39
C GLY A 102 14.47 -20.60 4.28
N ARG A 103 15.11 -21.77 4.25
CA ARG A 103 16.30 -22.04 5.06
C ARG A 103 17.54 -21.42 4.44
N CYS A 104 18.40 -20.87 5.28
CA CYS A 104 19.70 -20.35 4.88
C CYS A 104 20.80 -20.79 5.87
N ALA A 105 22.04 -20.47 5.56
CA ALA A 105 23.17 -20.80 6.43
C ALA A 105 23.45 -19.77 7.54
N GLN A 106 22.66 -18.71 7.60
CA GLN A 106 22.91 -17.58 8.50
C GLN A 106 22.11 -17.66 9.80
N ASP A 107 20.95 -18.36 9.77
CA ASP A 107 20.08 -18.52 10.93
C ASP A 107 19.29 -19.85 10.86
N ASP A 108 18.54 -20.14 11.91
CA ASP A 108 17.75 -21.37 12.07
C ASP A 108 16.28 -21.21 11.66
N PHE A 109 15.93 -20.10 10.99
CA PHE A 109 14.56 -19.86 10.59
C PHE A 109 14.20 -20.53 9.27
N TYR A 110 12.92 -20.89 9.17
CA TYR A 110 12.33 -21.49 7.97
C TYR A 110 10.88 -21.02 7.80
N ILE A 111 10.32 -21.22 6.61
CA ILE A 111 8.92 -20.92 6.32
C ILE A 111 8.07 -22.20 6.30
N SER A 112 6.85 -22.10 6.83
CA SER A 112 5.84 -23.16 6.82
C SER A 112 4.55 -22.64 6.20
N PRO A 113 4.05 -23.24 5.09
CA PRO A 113 2.86 -22.74 4.43
C PRO A 113 1.62 -22.95 5.32
N ILE A 114 0.77 -21.93 5.34
CA ILE A 114 -0.52 -21.94 6.03
C ILE A 114 -1.61 -21.32 5.15
N ARG A 115 -2.87 -21.48 5.54
CA ARG A 115 -3.99 -20.75 4.92
C ARG A 115 -4.15 -19.40 5.63
N TYR A 116 -4.65 -18.40 4.93
CA TYR A 116 -4.91 -17.09 5.55
C TYR A 116 -5.83 -17.17 6.77
N VAL A 117 -6.77 -18.11 6.79
CA VAL A 117 -7.68 -18.31 7.94
C VAL A 117 -6.92 -18.71 9.21
N ASP A 118 -5.75 -19.35 9.08
CA ASP A 118 -4.93 -19.84 10.19
C ASP A 118 -3.95 -18.75 10.72
N VAL A 119 -3.87 -17.58 10.09
CA VAL A 119 -3.13 -16.41 10.60
C VAL A 119 -3.74 -15.96 11.92
N SER A 120 -2.91 -15.49 12.87
CA SER A 120 -3.41 -15.01 14.17
C SER A 120 -4.38 -13.84 14.01
N GLU A 121 -5.35 -13.75 14.92
CA GLU A 121 -6.34 -12.63 14.89
C GLU A 121 -5.64 -11.28 15.07
N GLU A 122 -4.61 -11.19 15.89
CA GLU A 122 -3.80 -9.97 16.06
C GLU A 122 -3.30 -9.43 14.72
N ILE A 123 -2.74 -10.31 13.88
CA ILE A 123 -2.22 -9.91 12.56
C ILE A 123 -3.37 -9.52 11.62
N LYS A 124 -4.47 -10.27 11.63
CA LYS A 124 -5.64 -9.95 10.79
C LYS A 124 -6.24 -8.59 11.17
N GLU A 125 -6.44 -8.32 12.46
CA GLU A 125 -6.92 -7.03 12.96
C GLU A 125 -5.98 -5.88 12.54
N ARG A 126 -4.67 -6.09 12.69
CA ARG A 126 -3.68 -5.12 12.26
C ARG A 126 -3.72 -4.85 10.75
N MET A 127 -3.95 -5.89 9.94
CA MET A 127 -4.09 -5.75 8.48
C MET A 127 -5.40 -5.06 8.06
N MET A 128 -6.43 -5.02 8.93
CA MET A 128 -7.64 -4.23 8.68
C MET A 128 -7.36 -2.72 8.72
N SER A 129 -6.34 -2.28 9.44
CA SER A 129 -5.88 -0.89 9.43
C SER A 129 -4.88 -0.59 8.30
N ASN A 130 -4.74 -1.45 7.30
CA ASN A 130 -3.91 -1.19 6.13
C ASN A 130 -4.52 -0.09 5.24
N ILE A 131 -3.64 0.58 4.52
CA ILE A 131 -4.01 1.63 3.55
C ILE A 131 -4.78 0.99 2.38
N SER A 132 -5.91 1.56 2.02
CA SER A 132 -6.69 1.15 0.85
C SER A 132 -6.46 2.08 -0.33
N ASP A 133 -6.24 3.39 -0.05
CA ASP A 133 -6.02 4.41 -1.08
C ASP A 133 -5.35 5.63 -0.48
N VAL A 134 -4.81 6.50 -1.32
CA VAL A 134 -4.13 7.75 -0.94
C VAL A 134 -4.55 8.87 -1.85
N SER A 135 -4.80 10.06 -1.29
CA SER A 135 -5.03 11.29 -2.04
C SER A 135 -4.07 12.38 -1.60
N PHE A 136 -3.34 12.92 -2.55
CA PHE A 136 -2.47 14.09 -2.34
C PHE A 136 -3.32 15.35 -2.47
N ILE A 137 -3.64 16.00 -1.34
CA ILE A 137 -4.57 17.12 -1.26
C ILE A 137 -3.88 18.44 -1.58
N SER A 138 -2.64 18.60 -1.10
CA SER A 138 -1.80 19.77 -1.40
C SER A 138 -0.32 19.35 -1.40
N GLU A 139 0.59 20.33 -1.55
CA GLU A 139 2.04 20.09 -1.52
C GLU A 139 2.56 19.53 -0.17
N ASP A 140 1.75 19.65 0.88
CA ASP A 140 2.12 19.25 2.24
C ASP A 140 1.04 18.45 2.98
N ARG A 141 -0.08 18.12 2.34
CA ARG A 141 -1.19 17.37 2.95
C ARG A 141 -1.57 16.16 2.12
N VAL A 142 -1.66 15.03 2.80
CA VAL A 142 -2.02 13.73 2.21
C VAL A 142 -3.11 13.08 3.03
N TRP A 143 -4.14 12.59 2.36
CA TRP A 143 -5.18 11.78 2.98
C TRP A 143 -4.91 10.31 2.72
N PHE A 144 -4.94 9.54 3.78
CA PHE A 144 -4.83 8.09 3.76
C PHE A 144 -6.18 7.48 4.08
N PHE A 145 -6.69 6.67 3.17
CA PHE A 145 -7.93 5.92 3.34
C PHE A 145 -7.57 4.52 3.82
N MET A 146 -8.07 4.12 4.99
CA MET A 146 -7.77 2.83 5.57
C MET A 146 -8.83 1.79 5.18
N LYS A 147 -8.47 0.51 5.15
CA LYS A 147 -9.40 -0.59 4.81
C LYS A 147 -10.59 -0.69 5.76
N GLU A 148 -10.40 -0.32 7.01
CA GLU A 148 -11.47 -0.24 8.02
C GLU A 148 -12.47 0.91 7.79
N GLY A 149 -12.20 1.79 6.81
CA GLY A 149 -13.07 2.90 6.43
C GLY A 149 -12.78 4.22 7.14
N THR A 150 -11.72 4.30 7.95
CA THR A 150 -11.23 5.55 8.55
C THR A 150 -10.39 6.33 7.55
N ILE A 151 -10.28 7.65 7.75
CA ILE A 151 -9.47 8.55 6.94
C ILE A 151 -8.55 9.33 7.87
N TYR A 152 -7.26 9.36 7.54
CA TYR A 152 -6.27 10.16 8.24
C TYR A 152 -5.71 11.24 7.33
N GLU A 153 -5.56 12.46 7.85
CA GLU A 153 -4.80 13.53 7.22
C GLU A 153 -3.39 13.56 7.82
N VAL A 154 -2.38 13.52 6.97
CA VAL A 154 -0.98 13.73 7.36
C VAL A 154 -0.52 15.07 6.82
N GLU A 155 -0.12 15.98 7.72
CA GLU A 155 0.53 17.23 7.39
C GLU A 155 2.04 17.02 7.38
N CYS A 156 2.67 17.19 6.22
CA CYS A 156 4.07 16.84 5.98
C CYS A 156 5.03 17.93 6.45
N MET A 157 5.07 18.17 7.77
CA MET A 157 5.96 19.12 8.43
C MET A 157 6.31 18.71 9.87
N GLY A 158 7.31 19.35 10.45
CA GLY A 158 7.61 19.25 11.88
C GLY A 158 8.59 18.15 12.29
N ASN A 159 8.92 17.19 11.40
CA ASN A 159 9.97 16.22 11.67
C ASN A 159 10.70 15.76 10.38
N PRO A 160 11.92 15.18 10.50
CA PRO A 160 12.74 14.84 9.33
C PRO A 160 12.08 13.89 8.34
N LYS A 161 11.29 12.92 8.81
CA LYS A 161 10.60 11.94 7.94
C LYS A 161 9.51 12.62 7.12
N LEU A 162 8.71 13.47 7.75
CA LEU A 162 7.64 14.22 7.08
C LEU A 162 8.19 15.25 6.10
N GLU A 163 9.26 15.96 6.47
CA GLU A 163 9.96 16.88 5.58
C GLU A 163 10.56 16.16 4.36
N MET A 164 11.13 14.98 4.56
CA MET A 164 11.59 14.13 3.46
C MET A 164 10.43 13.70 2.57
N PHE A 165 9.31 13.26 3.14
CA PHE A 165 8.11 12.89 2.42
C PHE A 165 7.61 14.05 1.53
N LYS A 166 7.51 15.27 2.08
CA LYS A 166 7.14 16.49 1.33
C LYS A 166 8.08 16.75 0.14
N ARG A 167 9.39 16.65 0.34
CA ARG A 167 10.38 16.83 -0.74
C ARG A 167 10.21 15.79 -1.84
N LEU A 168 9.93 14.55 -1.49
CA LEU A 168 9.73 13.47 -2.45
C LEU A 168 8.43 13.64 -3.22
N MET A 169 7.35 14.11 -2.58
CA MET A 169 6.09 14.45 -3.28
C MET A 169 6.30 15.54 -4.33
N ALA A 170 7.14 16.55 -4.03
CA ALA A 170 7.47 17.61 -4.99
C ALA A 170 8.41 17.13 -6.13
N TYR A 171 9.18 16.07 -5.91
CA TYR A 171 10.17 15.55 -6.85
C TYR A 171 9.59 14.50 -7.83
N TYR A 172 8.76 13.58 -7.33
CA TYR A 172 8.21 12.48 -8.10
C TYR A 172 6.88 12.84 -8.80
N ASN A 173 6.60 12.16 -9.90
CA ASN A 173 5.28 12.19 -10.50
C ASN A 173 4.33 11.30 -9.69
N LEU A 174 3.46 11.91 -8.88
CA LEU A 174 2.58 11.20 -7.96
C LEU A 174 1.57 10.27 -8.66
N LEU A 175 1.35 10.41 -9.97
CA LEU A 175 0.47 9.52 -10.74
C LEU A 175 1.16 8.21 -11.16
N THR A 176 2.49 8.22 -11.30
CA THR A 176 3.25 7.08 -11.81
C THR A 176 4.23 6.50 -10.81
N ASP A 177 4.76 7.34 -9.93
CA ASP A 177 5.87 7.00 -9.03
C ASP A 177 5.41 6.85 -7.57
N ALA A 178 4.09 6.96 -7.32
CA ALA A 178 3.48 6.73 -6.01
C ALA A 178 2.42 5.63 -6.12
N TRP A 179 2.49 4.63 -5.24
CA TRP A 179 1.50 3.56 -5.18
C TRP A 179 1.36 3.02 -3.76
N VAL A 180 0.17 2.51 -3.46
CA VAL A 180 -0.04 1.73 -2.24
C VAL A 180 0.52 0.33 -2.45
N SER A 181 1.34 -0.14 -1.51
CA SER A 181 1.96 -1.46 -1.55
C SER A 181 0.93 -2.59 -1.66
N ALA A 182 1.31 -3.73 -2.19
CA ALA A 182 0.46 -4.90 -2.20
C ALA A 182 0.02 -5.23 -0.76
N GLY A 183 -1.28 -5.43 -0.58
CA GLY A 183 -1.86 -5.61 0.75
C GLY A 183 -2.09 -4.32 1.55
N GLY A 184 -1.50 -3.19 1.18
CA GLY A 184 -1.78 -1.88 1.78
C GLY A 184 -0.97 -1.54 3.02
N SER A 185 0.19 -2.16 3.23
CA SER A 185 1.03 -1.91 4.41
C SER A 185 1.71 -0.54 4.40
N SER A 186 1.94 0.02 3.23
CA SER A 186 2.61 1.32 3.06
C SER A 186 2.22 2.03 1.77
N LEU A 187 2.44 3.34 1.72
CA LEU A 187 2.58 4.11 0.50
C LEU A 187 4.05 4.10 0.10
N VAL A 188 4.33 3.75 -1.15
CA VAL A 188 5.68 3.74 -1.73
C VAL A 188 5.84 4.94 -2.66
N LEU A 189 6.95 5.66 -2.54
CA LEU A 189 7.34 6.76 -3.42
C LEU A 189 8.69 6.48 -4.08
N GLY A 190 8.72 6.52 -5.41
CA GLY A 190 9.93 6.32 -6.21
C GLY A 190 10.65 5.00 -5.97
N GLY A 191 9.96 4.00 -5.41
CA GLY A 191 10.47 2.67 -5.11
C GLY A 191 11.43 2.57 -3.91
N ASN A 192 11.79 3.69 -3.27
CA ASN A 192 12.79 3.72 -2.20
C ASN A 192 12.30 4.31 -0.87
N PHE A 193 11.24 5.08 -0.89
CA PHE A 193 10.65 5.66 0.31
C PHE A 193 9.32 4.98 0.60
N GLU A 194 9.18 4.50 1.83
CA GLU A 194 7.96 3.89 2.31
C GLU A 194 7.39 4.68 3.49
N PHE A 195 6.11 5.02 3.41
CA PHE A 195 5.33 5.60 4.51
C PHE A 195 4.32 4.55 4.96
N SER A 196 4.62 3.92 6.10
CA SER A 196 3.87 2.77 6.58
C SER A 196 2.51 3.17 7.18
N ARG A 197 1.60 2.20 7.34
CA ARG A 197 0.36 2.42 8.11
C ARG A 197 0.65 2.87 9.55
N GLU A 198 1.75 2.40 10.17
CA GLU A 198 2.17 2.83 11.50
C GLU A 198 2.59 4.31 11.50
N ASP A 199 3.24 4.77 10.43
CA ASP A 199 3.51 6.19 10.24
C ASP A 199 2.21 6.99 10.10
N VAL A 200 1.21 6.47 9.36
CA VAL A 200 -0.09 7.11 9.25
C VAL A 200 -0.74 7.28 10.62
N HIS A 201 -0.76 6.23 11.44
CA HIS A 201 -1.31 6.32 12.81
C HIS A 201 -0.48 7.22 13.74
N LYS A 202 0.83 7.27 13.54
CA LYS A 202 1.75 8.08 14.37
C LYS A 202 1.68 9.56 14.06
N TYR A 203 1.56 9.92 12.78
CA TYR A 203 1.68 11.29 12.31
C TYR A 203 0.38 11.88 11.77
N GLY A 204 -0.61 11.04 11.51
CA GLY A 204 -1.90 11.45 10.95
C GLY A 204 -2.91 11.83 12.01
N GLU A 205 -3.75 12.80 11.67
CA GLU A 205 -4.93 13.16 12.43
C GLU A 205 -6.17 12.52 11.82
N LEU A 206 -7.00 11.89 12.65
CA LEU A 206 -8.23 11.24 12.20
C LEU A 206 -9.21 12.30 11.70
N ILE A 207 -9.63 12.20 10.45
CA ILE A 207 -10.72 13.00 9.91
C ILE A 207 -12.04 12.39 10.39
N PRO A 208 -12.93 13.16 11.04
CA PRO A 208 -14.18 12.63 11.62
C PRO A 208 -15.25 12.36 10.54
N ILE A 209 -14.86 11.87 9.37
CA ILE A 209 -15.74 11.50 8.26
C ILE A 209 -15.33 10.11 7.79
N GLY A 210 -16.23 9.13 7.97
CA GLY A 210 -16.00 7.79 7.47
C GLY A 210 -16.19 7.69 5.96
N MET A 211 -15.55 6.70 5.32
CA MET A 211 -15.59 6.46 3.89
C MET A 211 -17.03 6.36 3.32
N ASP A 212 -17.95 5.74 4.04
CA ASP A 212 -19.34 5.60 3.58
C ASP A 212 -20.06 6.95 3.51
N SER A 213 -19.79 7.84 4.48
CA SER A 213 -20.31 9.21 4.48
C SER A 213 -19.73 10.01 3.32
N LEU A 214 -18.42 9.85 3.07
CA LEU A 214 -17.74 10.50 1.93
C LEU A 214 -18.32 9.99 0.59
N ARG A 215 -18.47 8.68 0.42
CA ARG A 215 -19.11 8.10 -0.78
C ARG A 215 -20.53 8.64 -0.99
N LYS A 216 -21.32 8.69 0.08
CA LYS A 216 -22.68 9.21 0.02
C LYS A 216 -22.71 10.69 -0.37
N TYR A 217 -21.82 11.51 0.20
CA TYR A 217 -21.65 12.90 -0.16
C TYR A 217 -21.26 13.05 -1.63
N LEU A 218 -20.22 12.35 -2.09
CA LEU A 218 -19.73 12.42 -3.47
C LEU A 218 -20.79 11.97 -4.47
N SER A 219 -21.52 10.89 -4.20
CA SER A 219 -22.59 10.38 -5.08
C SER A 219 -23.74 11.37 -5.26
N GLY A 220 -24.02 12.19 -4.24
CA GLY A 220 -25.06 13.24 -4.32
C GLY A 220 -24.56 14.59 -4.84
N SER A 221 -23.24 14.83 -4.77
CA SER A 221 -22.62 16.13 -5.05
C SER A 221 -21.92 16.21 -6.40
N LEU A 222 -21.62 15.06 -7.02
CA LEU A 222 -21.00 15.00 -8.34
C LEU A 222 -22.06 14.76 -9.43
N VAL A 223 -21.90 15.46 -10.55
CA VAL A 223 -22.75 15.32 -11.73
C VAL A 223 -21.89 15.21 -12.99
N ASN A 224 -22.28 14.39 -13.93
CA ASN A 224 -21.63 14.31 -15.23
C ASN A 224 -22.12 15.40 -16.20
N SER A 225 -21.53 15.49 -17.41
CA SER A 225 -21.89 16.52 -18.39
C SER A 225 -23.36 16.43 -18.84
N GLU A 226 -23.96 15.24 -18.85
CA GLU A 226 -25.37 15.07 -19.22
C GLU A 226 -26.31 15.57 -18.13
N GLU A 227 -26.01 15.23 -16.87
CA GLU A 227 -26.76 15.71 -15.71
C GLU A 227 -26.64 17.23 -15.54
N ALA A 228 -25.42 17.79 -15.75
CA ALA A 228 -25.19 19.21 -15.76
C ALA A 228 -26.01 19.92 -16.85
N ALA A 229 -26.11 19.35 -18.05
CA ALA A 229 -26.92 19.85 -19.13
C ALA A 229 -28.41 19.88 -18.75
N LYS A 230 -28.92 18.83 -18.11
CA LYS A 230 -30.31 18.77 -17.59
C LYS A 230 -30.54 19.85 -16.52
N ILE A 231 -29.65 20.04 -15.57
CA ILE A 231 -29.76 21.07 -14.51
C ILE A 231 -29.78 22.47 -15.12
N LEU A 232 -28.91 22.74 -16.09
CA LEU A 232 -28.82 24.04 -16.75
C LEU A 232 -29.85 24.23 -17.85
N ASN A 233 -30.65 23.23 -18.15
CA ASN A 233 -31.63 23.22 -19.28
C ASN A 233 -30.96 23.66 -20.58
N CYS A 234 -29.88 23.00 -20.99
CA CYS A 234 -29.11 23.27 -22.20
C CYS A 234 -28.58 22.00 -22.85
N SER A 235 -27.99 22.12 -24.04
CA SER A 235 -27.34 21.02 -24.72
C SER A 235 -25.97 20.65 -24.08
N ARG A 236 -25.51 19.40 -24.28
CA ARG A 236 -24.17 18.94 -23.86
C ARG A 236 -23.07 19.81 -24.50
N GLN A 237 -23.23 20.22 -25.77
CA GLN A 237 -22.28 21.11 -26.43
C GLN A 237 -22.15 22.47 -25.70
N ASN A 238 -23.24 22.98 -25.13
CA ASN A 238 -23.18 24.20 -24.36
C ASN A 238 -22.39 24.00 -23.03
N ILE A 239 -22.46 22.85 -22.42
CA ILE A 239 -21.58 22.50 -21.26
C ILE A 239 -20.12 22.57 -21.67
N ASP A 240 -19.75 21.95 -22.80
CA ASP A 240 -18.37 21.95 -23.30
C ASP A 240 -17.89 23.38 -23.63
N ASP A 241 -18.76 24.22 -24.14
CA ASP A 241 -18.46 25.64 -24.41
C ASP A 241 -18.30 26.45 -23.12
N LEU A 242 -19.07 26.14 -22.06
CA LEU A 242 -18.92 26.77 -20.75
C LEU A 242 -17.57 26.38 -20.12
N VAL A 243 -17.16 25.14 -20.28
CA VAL A 243 -15.83 24.65 -19.81
C VAL A 243 -14.70 25.35 -20.59
N LYS A 244 -14.77 25.36 -21.93
CA LYS A 244 -13.77 26.04 -22.78
C LYS A 244 -13.59 27.53 -22.46
N ARG A 245 -14.68 28.18 -22.05
CA ARG A 245 -14.69 29.63 -21.67
C ARG A 245 -14.32 29.83 -20.19
N GLY A 246 -13.97 28.77 -19.43
CA GLY A 246 -13.69 28.86 -18.01
C GLY A 246 -14.86 29.27 -17.12
N LYS A 247 -16.11 29.18 -17.63
CA LYS A 247 -17.33 29.56 -16.93
C LYS A 247 -17.93 28.42 -16.10
N LEU A 248 -17.47 27.20 -16.30
CA LEU A 248 -17.80 26.04 -15.52
C LEU A 248 -16.52 25.17 -15.43
N LEU A 249 -16.03 24.94 -14.22
CA LEU A 249 -14.79 24.19 -13.99
C LEU A 249 -15.11 22.74 -13.62
N PRO A 250 -14.64 21.74 -14.38
CA PRO A 250 -14.82 20.35 -13.98
C PRO A 250 -13.88 19.98 -12.82
N VAL A 251 -14.39 19.15 -11.92
CA VAL A 251 -13.59 18.48 -10.89
C VAL A 251 -12.66 17.45 -11.53
N LYS A 252 -13.14 16.79 -12.60
CA LYS A 252 -12.36 15.83 -13.37
C LYS A 252 -12.70 15.94 -14.85
N TYR A 253 -11.64 16.01 -15.68
CA TYR A 253 -11.75 15.90 -17.13
C TYR A 253 -11.77 14.42 -17.53
N GLY A 254 -12.70 14.01 -18.38
CA GLY A 254 -12.80 12.63 -18.84
C GLY A 254 -13.04 12.55 -20.35
N ALA A 255 -12.50 11.52 -21.01
CA ALA A 255 -12.68 11.27 -22.44
C ALA A 255 -14.16 11.10 -22.82
N ASN A 256 -14.98 10.54 -21.93
CA ASN A 256 -16.41 10.32 -22.14
C ASN A 256 -17.31 11.41 -21.54
N GLY A 257 -16.74 12.49 -21.04
CA GLY A 257 -17.44 13.62 -20.41
C GLY A 257 -16.79 14.04 -19.10
N ASN A 258 -16.98 15.31 -18.76
CA ASN A 258 -16.44 15.90 -17.54
C ASN A 258 -17.33 15.63 -16.33
N ILE A 259 -16.75 15.66 -15.14
CA ILE A 259 -17.47 15.56 -13.85
C ILE A 259 -17.38 16.93 -13.16
N PHE A 260 -18.48 17.39 -12.62
CA PHE A 260 -18.63 18.71 -11.97
C PHE A 260 -19.18 18.57 -10.56
N LEU A 261 -18.92 19.56 -9.71
CA LEU A 261 -19.70 19.73 -8.49
C LEU A 261 -21.10 20.23 -8.86
N LYS A 262 -22.12 19.57 -8.32
CA LYS A 262 -23.52 19.95 -8.52
C LYS A 262 -23.80 21.37 -8.05
N SER A 263 -23.14 21.79 -6.95
CA SER A 263 -23.21 23.16 -6.43
C SER A 263 -22.81 24.18 -7.49
N ASP A 264 -21.71 23.99 -8.19
CA ASP A 264 -21.18 24.92 -9.18
C ASP A 264 -22.11 25.01 -10.40
N VAL A 265 -22.67 23.85 -10.80
CA VAL A 265 -23.66 23.80 -11.89
C VAL A 265 -24.95 24.53 -11.49
N VAL A 266 -25.44 24.37 -10.27
CA VAL A 266 -26.63 25.03 -9.76
C VAL A 266 -26.39 26.54 -9.61
N GLU A 267 -25.23 26.94 -9.10
CA GLU A 267 -24.88 28.35 -8.99
C GLU A 267 -24.82 29.02 -10.37
N ARG A 268 -24.23 28.34 -11.36
CA ARG A 268 -24.20 28.85 -12.74
C ARG A 268 -25.58 29.09 -13.32
N LYS A 269 -26.61 28.35 -12.90
CA LYS A 269 -27.99 28.54 -13.33
C LYS A 269 -28.55 29.94 -12.94
N LYS A 270 -28.03 30.54 -11.85
CA LYS A 270 -28.45 31.85 -11.38
C LYS A 270 -27.97 33.02 -12.30
N TYR A 271 -26.96 32.76 -13.12
CA TYR A 271 -26.35 33.74 -14.02
C TYR A 271 -26.75 33.53 -15.49
N LYS A 272 -27.82 32.77 -15.71
CA LYS A 272 -28.42 32.54 -17.02
C LYS A 272 -29.67 33.40 -17.17
#